data_bdc5fadcebb5145cc41f29bead4004a9
#
_entry.id   bdc5fadcebb5145cc41f29bead4004a9
#
_cell.length_a   1.000
_cell.length_b   1.000
_cell.length_c   1.000
_cell.angle_alpha   90.00
_cell.angle_beta   90.00
_cell.angle_gamma   90.00
#
_symmetry.space_group_name_H-M   'P 1'
#
loop_
_entity.id
_entity.type
_entity.pdbx_description
1 polymer ?
#
loop_
_entity_poly.entity_id
_entity_poly.type
_entity_poly.pdbx_seq_one_letter_code
_entity_poly.pdbx_strand_id
1 'polypeptide(L)'
;MSQMQNKNASRGDRVKTMKIGIISDTHKKPKKAHRAINMLLNDGAEFLVHAGDIVDIEVLHLLRDSKVPYIAVYGNNDAHLAHFHTQFNLVQEPYYFEFENTKFKLMHLPFYMAPDADVIIYGHTHEFSLQFIKETLFVNPGEVCARDKPLSEWLLLEFDENSYHVTRYTRVNKSENIEKKNFTFIREKK
;
A
#
# COMPACT_ATOMS: atom_id res chain seq x y z
N MET A 1 -8.40 60.59 8.42
CA MET A 1 -9.11 59.39 8.90
C MET A 1 -8.95 58.32 7.85
N SER A 2 -7.97 57.43 8.03
CA SER A 2 -7.65 56.36 7.09
C SER A 2 -8.07 55.03 7.73
N GLN A 3 -9.02 54.35 7.12
CA GLN A 3 -9.47 53.03 7.57
C GLN A 3 -8.49 51.96 7.06
N MET A 4 -7.75 51.37 7.98
CA MET A 4 -7.02 50.11 7.72
C MET A 4 -8.01 48.97 7.65
N GLN A 5 -8.21 48.44 6.45
CA GLN A 5 -8.92 47.17 6.25
C GLN A 5 -7.99 45.99 6.59
N ASN A 6 -8.28 45.32 7.68
CA ASN A 6 -7.65 44.09 8.10
C ASN A 6 -8.11 42.95 7.15
N LYS A 7 -7.27 42.52 6.22
CA LYS A 7 -7.46 41.31 5.46
C LYS A 7 -6.91 40.11 6.26
N ASN A 8 -7.72 39.58 7.15
CA ASN A 8 -7.51 38.24 7.67
C ASN A 8 -7.90 37.23 6.58
N ALA A 9 -6.94 36.83 5.75
CA ALA A 9 -7.09 35.61 4.95
C ALA A 9 -6.97 34.43 5.88
N SER A 10 -8.07 33.77 6.15
CA SER A 10 -8.08 32.45 6.81
C SER A 10 -7.22 31.52 5.99
N ARG A 11 -6.08 31.07 6.54
CA ARG A 11 -5.38 29.88 6.08
C ARG A 11 -6.32 28.71 6.33
N GLY A 12 -7.02 28.27 5.31
CA GLY A 12 -7.72 26.98 5.36
C GLY A 12 -6.67 25.93 5.67
N ASP A 13 -6.81 25.25 6.81
CA ASP A 13 -6.01 24.08 7.14
C ASP A 13 -6.14 23.09 5.99
N ARG A 14 -5.05 22.88 5.23
CA ARG A 14 -5.01 21.82 4.24
C ARG A 14 -5.06 20.52 5.03
N VAL A 15 -6.13 19.76 4.86
CA VAL A 15 -6.21 18.39 5.36
C VAL A 15 -4.97 17.67 4.83
N LYS A 16 -4.15 17.19 5.74
CA LYS A 16 -2.91 16.49 5.38
C LYS A 16 -3.31 15.11 4.85
N THR A 17 -3.04 14.86 3.58
CA THR A 17 -3.22 13.55 2.96
C THR A 17 -1.92 12.76 3.01
N MET A 18 -1.99 11.44 3.16
CA MET A 18 -0.86 10.53 3.08
C MET A 18 -1.06 9.52 1.97
N LYS A 19 0.02 9.16 1.28
CA LYS A 19 0.01 8.20 0.18
C LYS A 19 0.85 6.98 0.50
N ILE A 20 0.22 5.80 0.47
CA ILE A 20 0.85 4.51 0.72
C ILE A 20 0.79 3.67 -0.56
N GLY A 21 1.96 3.25 -1.07
CA GLY A 21 2.06 2.28 -2.13
C GLY A 21 1.97 0.86 -1.58
N ILE A 22 1.09 0.04 -2.15
CA ILE A 22 0.82 -1.33 -1.67
C ILE A 22 1.09 -2.32 -2.80
N ILE A 23 1.97 -3.28 -2.53
CA ILE A 23 2.31 -4.39 -3.42
C ILE A 23 2.23 -5.72 -2.66
N SER A 24 2.05 -6.83 -3.36
CA SER A 24 2.08 -8.19 -2.81
C SER A 24 2.51 -9.20 -3.86
N ASP A 25 2.87 -10.40 -3.42
CA ASP A 25 3.06 -11.57 -4.27
C ASP A 25 3.99 -11.26 -5.46
N THR A 26 5.19 -10.75 -5.14
CA THR A 26 6.21 -10.42 -6.14
C THR A 26 6.97 -11.64 -6.62
N HIS A 27 7.06 -12.66 -5.76
CA HIS A 27 7.80 -13.89 -6.01
C HIS A 27 9.19 -13.64 -6.63
N LYS A 28 9.64 -14.44 -7.58
CA LYS A 28 10.92 -14.29 -8.27
C LYS A 28 10.81 -13.34 -9.46
N LYS A 29 10.18 -12.14 -9.25
CA LYS A 29 9.98 -11.16 -10.33
C LYS A 29 10.43 -9.75 -9.95
N PRO A 30 11.71 -9.55 -9.56
CA PRO A 30 12.19 -8.25 -9.08
C PRO A 30 12.03 -7.12 -10.13
N LYS A 31 12.16 -7.42 -11.43
CA LYS A 31 11.92 -6.42 -12.49
C LYS A 31 10.48 -5.91 -12.52
N LYS A 32 9.48 -6.76 -12.19
CA LYS A 32 8.08 -6.33 -12.09
C LYS A 32 7.86 -5.52 -10.80
N ALA A 33 8.43 -5.97 -9.68
CA ALA A 33 8.43 -5.23 -8.42
C ALA A 33 9.04 -3.83 -8.57
N HIS A 34 10.22 -3.72 -9.22
CA HIS A 34 10.86 -2.45 -9.50
C HIS A 34 9.96 -1.49 -10.28
N ARG A 35 9.28 -1.99 -11.32
CA ARG A 35 8.34 -1.18 -12.10
C ARG A 35 7.16 -0.69 -11.25
N ALA A 36 6.55 -1.56 -10.44
CA ALA A 36 5.45 -1.19 -9.56
C ALA A 36 5.89 -0.15 -8.52
N ILE A 37 7.04 -0.36 -7.86
CA ILE A 37 7.60 0.58 -6.88
C ILE A 37 7.87 1.94 -7.52
N ASN A 38 8.54 1.98 -8.68
CA ASN A 38 8.84 3.25 -9.35
C ASN A 38 7.56 4.00 -9.75
N MET A 39 6.52 3.29 -10.20
CA MET A 39 5.25 3.92 -10.54
C MET A 39 4.57 4.52 -9.31
N LEU A 40 4.58 3.80 -8.19
CA LEU A 40 4.04 4.30 -6.92
C LEU A 40 4.80 5.54 -6.43
N LEU A 41 6.12 5.53 -6.49
CA LEU A 41 6.95 6.68 -6.10
C LEU A 41 6.71 7.88 -7.01
N ASN A 42 6.60 7.68 -8.33
CA ASN A 42 6.30 8.75 -9.28
C ASN A 42 4.91 9.39 -9.04
N ASP A 43 3.94 8.59 -8.57
CA ASP A 43 2.60 9.08 -8.21
C ASP A 43 2.53 9.59 -6.75
N GLY A 44 3.68 9.68 -6.09
CA GLY A 44 3.86 10.37 -4.81
C GLY A 44 3.67 9.49 -3.58
N ALA A 45 3.88 8.17 -3.66
CA ALA A 45 3.89 7.32 -2.48
C ALA A 45 4.98 7.78 -1.49
N GLU A 46 4.57 8.01 -0.25
CA GLU A 46 5.40 8.46 0.87
C GLU A 46 5.82 7.30 1.78
N PHE A 47 5.15 6.16 1.63
CA PHE A 47 5.41 4.91 2.34
C PHE A 47 5.10 3.72 1.44
N LEU A 48 5.84 2.61 1.60
CA LEU A 48 5.60 1.40 0.83
C LEU A 48 5.24 0.22 1.76
N VAL A 49 4.28 -0.58 1.33
CA VAL A 49 3.85 -1.80 2.02
C VAL A 49 3.98 -2.98 1.07
N HIS A 50 4.60 -4.07 1.55
CA HIS A 50 4.62 -5.35 0.86
C HIS A 50 3.89 -6.41 1.69
N ALA A 51 2.79 -6.95 1.17
CA ALA A 51 1.93 -7.89 1.88
C ALA A 51 2.35 -9.37 1.71
N GLY A 52 3.66 -9.64 1.66
CA GLY A 52 4.23 -11.00 1.68
C GLY A 52 4.39 -11.67 0.32
N ASP A 53 4.98 -12.88 0.35
CA ASP A 53 5.43 -13.65 -0.81
C ASP A 53 6.41 -12.84 -1.69
N ILE A 54 7.45 -12.38 -1.02
CA ILE A 54 8.56 -11.61 -1.58
C ILE A 54 9.47 -12.52 -2.41
N VAL A 55 9.89 -13.63 -1.79
CA VAL A 55 10.70 -14.75 -2.31
C VAL A 55 12.11 -14.36 -2.76
N ASP A 56 12.29 -13.22 -3.39
CA ASP A 56 13.58 -12.75 -3.89
C ASP A 56 14.08 -11.56 -3.07
N ILE A 57 15.27 -11.71 -2.48
CA ILE A 57 15.90 -10.65 -1.66
C ILE A 57 16.09 -9.35 -2.43
N GLU A 58 16.22 -9.41 -3.76
CA GLU A 58 16.34 -8.20 -4.60
C GLU A 58 15.14 -7.27 -4.41
N VAL A 59 13.94 -7.82 -4.15
CA VAL A 59 12.75 -7.00 -3.87
C VAL A 59 12.91 -6.22 -2.56
N LEU A 60 13.49 -6.83 -1.52
CA LEU A 60 13.78 -6.12 -0.26
C LEU A 60 14.81 -5.01 -0.46
N HIS A 61 15.82 -5.24 -1.31
CA HIS A 61 16.77 -4.19 -1.70
C HIS A 61 16.05 -3.05 -2.43
N LEU A 62 15.16 -3.34 -3.37
CA LEU A 62 14.36 -2.33 -4.08
C LEU A 62 13.52 -1.47 -3.12
N LEU A 63 12.87 -2.09 -2.13
CA LEU A 63 12.12 -1.38 -1.11
C LEU A 63 13.02 -0.47 -0.27
N ARG A 64 14.13 -0.98 0.24
CA ARG A 64 15.10 -0.20 1.03
C ARG A 64 15.67 0.97 0.23
N ASP A 65 16.04 0.72 -1.02
CA ASP A 65 16.73 1.68 -1.88
C ASP A 65 15.76 2.73 -2.49
N SER A 66 14.44 2.55 -2.28
CA SER A 66 13.39 3.49 -2.70
C SER A 66 13.47 4.87 -2.03
N LYS A 67 14.20 4.97 -0.90
CA LYS A 67 14.40 6.19 -0.08
C LYS A 67 13.14 6.68 0.64
N VAL A 68 12.02 5.99 0.54
CA VAL A 68 10.85 6.20 1.40
C VAL A 68 10.79 5.09 2.45
N PRO A 69 10.21 5.34 3.63
CA PRO A 69 9.98 4.29 4.60
C PRO A 69 9.12 3.16 4.01
N TYR A 70 9.36 1.95 4.48
CA TYR A 70 8.58 0.80 4.04
C TYR A 70 8.40 -0.21 5.17
N ILE A 71 7.46 -1.13 4.98
CA ILE A 71 7.29 -2.32 5.80
C ILE A 71 6.90 -3.49 4.90
N ALA A 72 7.39 -4.68 5.22
CA ALA A 72 7.02 -5.93 4.57
C ALA A 72 6.68 -7.00 5.62
N VAL A 73 5.70 -7.85 5.35
CA VAL A 73 5.45 -9.05 6.15
C VAL A 73 5.99 -10.27 5.40
N TYR A 74 6.33 -11.32 6.16
CA TYR A 74 6.61 -12.61 5.57
C TYR A 74 5.34 -13.20 4.93
N GLY A 75 5.48 -13.79 3.75
CA GLY A 75 4.50 -14.71 3.19
C GLY A 75 4.89 -16.18 3.47
N ASN A 76 4.04 -17.10 3.08
CA ASN A 76 4.28 -18.53 3.29
C ASN A 76 5.47 -19.07 2.46
N ASN A 77 5.94 -18.34 1.47
CA ASN A 77 7.11 -18.70 0.66
C ASN A 77 8.40 -17.99 1.10
N ASP A 78 8.40 -17.23 2.21
CA ASP A 78 9.49 -16.32 2.59
C ASP A 78 10.37 -16.84 3.74
N ALA A 79 10.20 -18.08 4.19
CA ALA A 79 10.93 -18.65 5.34
C ALA A 79 12.47 -18.49 5.21
N HIS A 80 13.02 -18.60 4.00
CA HIS A 80 14.44 -18.44 3.72
C HIS A 80 14.92 -16.98 3.88
N LEU A 81 14.03 -16.00 3.88
CA LEU A 81 14.37 -14.59 4.09
C LEU A 81 14.52 -14.26 5.59
N ALA A 82 14.18 -15.17 6.51
CA ALA A 82 14.29 -14.94 7.95
C ALA A 82 15.73 -14.58 8.41
N HIS A 83 16.75 -15.04 7.69
CA HIS A 83 18.14 -14.69 7.97
C HIS A 83 18.47 -13.20 7.80
N PHE A 84 17.60 -12.46 7.10
CA PHE A 84 17.82 -11.06 6.76
C PHE A 84 16.97 -10.09 7.60
N HIS A 85 16.22 -10.57 8.60
CA HIS A 85 15.29 -9.76 9.40
C HIS A 85 15.94 -8.52 10.06
N THR A 86 17.23 -8.56 10.37
CA THR A 86 17.96 -7.42 10.95
C THR A 86 18.41 -6.39 9.92
N GLN A 87 18.36 -6.72 8.63
CA GLN A 87 18.85 -5.86 7.54
C GLN A 87 17.71 -5.10 6.84
N PHE A 88 16.47 -5.58 7.00
CA PHE A 88 15.29 -5.05 6.34
C PHE A 88 14.12 -4.90 7.33
N ASN A 89 13.22 -3.98 7.04
CA ASN A 89 11.99 -3.85 7.81
C ASN A 89 10.99 -4.94 7.38
N LEU A 90 11.28 -6.17 7.80
CA LEU A 90 10.55 -7.40 7.49
C LEU A 90 10.02 -8.00 8.79
N VAL A 91 8.70 -8.07 8.94
CA VAL A 91 8.02 -8.38 10.21
C VAL A 91 7.08 -9.58 10.10
N GLN A 92 6.73 -10.15 11.24
CA GLN A 92 5.74 -11.23 11.33
C GLN A 92 4.32 -10.67 11.22
N GLU A 93 3.42 -11.45 10.62
CA GLU A 93 2.00 -11.17 10.55
C GLU A 93 1.23 -11.70 11.80
N PRO A 94 0.10 -11.08 12.20
CA PRO A 94 -0.38 -9.78 11.75
C PRO A 94 0.44 -8.65 12.40
N TYR A 95 0.76 -7.63 11.63
CA TYR A 95 1.50 -6.48 12.12
C TYR A 95 0.62 -5.23 12.10
N TYR A 96 0.66 -4.45 13.20
CA TYR A 96 -0.13 -3.24 13.34
C TYR A 96 0.77 -2.01 13.33
N PHE A 97 0.36 -0.98 12.61
CA PHE A 97 1.01 0.32 12.58
C PHE A 97 -0.02 1.44 12.40
N GLU A 98 0.40 2.68 12.55
CA GLU A 98 -0.50 3.82 12.51
C GLU A 98 0.15 5.00 11.77
N PHE A 99 -0.65 5.69 10.95
CA PHE A 99 -0.32 6.97 10.34
C PHE A 99 -1.50 7.91 10.45
N GLU A 100 -1.24 9.18 10.86
CA GLU A 100 -2.26 10.24 10.92
C GLU A 100 -3.58 9.75 11.56
N ASN A 101 -3.48 9.10 12.73
CA ASN A 101 -4.60 8.49 13.46
C ASN A 101 -5.38 7.41 12.68
N THR A 102 -4.84 6.87 11.61
CA THR A 102 -5.40 5.74 10.87
C THR A 102 -4.62 4.48 11.22
N LYS A 103 -5.31 3.48 11.76
CA LYS A 103 -4.72 2.20 12.16
C LYS A 103 -4.73 1.22 11.01
N PHE A 104 -3.59 0.61 10.77
CA PHE A 104 -3.37 -0.39 9.76
C PHE A 104 -3.09 -1.75 10.38
N LYS A 105 -3.63 -2.81 9.76
CA LYS A 105 -3.24 -4.19 10.00
C LYS A 105 -2.69 -4.76 8.70
N LEU A 106 -1.50 -5.31 8.76
CA LEU A 106 -0.81 -5.92 7.61
C LEU A 106 -0.61 -7.42 7.87
N MET A 107 -1.01 -8.24 6.93
CA MET A 107 -0.80 -9.68 6.94
C MET A 107 -0.57 -10.19 5.50
N HIS A 108 -0.07 -11.41 5.39
CA HIS A 108 -0.06 -12.13 4.10
C HIS A 108 -1.28 -13.04 3.98
N LEU A 109 -1.43 -13.96 4.93
CA LEU A 109 -2.55 -14.89 4.95
C LEU A 109 -3.83 -14.24 5.49
N PRO A 110 -4.99 -14.34 4.80
CA PRO A 110 -6.23 -13.69 5.22
C PRO A 110 -6.92 -14.43 6.38
N PHE A 111 -6.17 -14.76 7.46
CA PHE A 111 -6.71 -15.48 8.61
C PHE A 111 -7.22 -14.56 9.72
N TYR A 112 -6.67 -13.36 9.83
CA TYR A 112 -6.98 -12.42 10.90
C TYR A 112 -7.84 -11.25 10.39
N MET A 113 -8.98 -11.57 9.76
CA MET A 113 -9.84 -10.61 9.06
C MET A 113 -10.82 -9.85 9.96
N ALA A 114 -10.66 -9.91 11.31
CA ALA A 114 -11.47 -9.10 12.21
C ALA A 114 -11.27 -7.60 11.91
N PRO A 115 -12.37 -6.78 11.89
CA PRO A 115 -12.30 -5.34 11.60
C PRO A 115 -11.85 -4.54 12.84
N ASP A 116 -10.63 -4.78 13.31
CA ASP A 116 -9.99 -4.18 14.47
C ASP A 116 -8.96 -3.11 14.14
N ALA A 117 -8.88 -2.74 12.86
CA ALA A 117 -8.12 -1.63 12.32
C ALA A 117 -8.95 -0.87 11.27
N ASP A 118 -8.54 0.35 10.94
CA ASP A 118 -9.24 1.16 9.93
C ASP A 118 -8.95 0.64 8.51
N VAL A 119 -7.72 0.13 8.28
CA VAL A 119 -7.30 -0.47 7.00
C VAL A 119 -6.66 -1.83 7.26
N ILE A 120 -7.10 -2.85 6.56
CA ILE A 120 -6.56 -4.22 6.62
C ILE A 120 -5.98 -4.57 5.25
N ILE A 121 -4.66 -4.76 5.20
CA ILE A 121 -3.92 -5.09 3.97
C ILE A 121 -3.50 -6.55 4.03
N TYR A 122 -3.76 -7.30 2.96
CA TYR A 122 -3.39 -8.71 2.87
C TYR A 122 -3.01 -9.10 1.43
N GLY A 123 -2.38 -10.27 1.26
CA GLY A 123 -1.95 -10.82 -0.03
C GLY A 123 -2.46 -12.24 -0.25
N HIS A 124 -1.58 -13.15 -0.67
CA HIS A 124 -1.72 -14.60 -0.76
C HIS A 124 -2.71 -15.12 -1.82
N THR A 125 -3.87 -14.52 -1.96
CA THR A 125 -4.89 -15.03 -2.89
C THR A 125 -4.59 -14.72 -4.35
N HIS A 126 -3.62 -13.84 -4.60
CA HIS A 126 -3.29 -13.30 -5.93
C HIS A 126 -4.44 -12.52 -6.61
N GLU A 127 -5.55 -12.35 -5.89
CA GLU A 127 -6.76 -11.71 -6.39
C GLU A 127 -6.92 -10.29 -5.84
N PHE A 128 -7.09 -9.32 -6.74
CA PHE A 128 -7.47 -7.99 -6.31
C PHE A 128 -8.80 -8.02 -5.55
N SER A 129 -8.80 -7.45 -4.35
CA SER A 129 -10.01 -7.27 -3.55
C SER A 129 -9.98 -5.91 -2.86
N LEU A 130 -11.11 -5.22 -2.90
CA LEU A 130 -11.29 -3.93 -2.25
C LEU A 130 -12.72 -3.86 -1.70
N GLN A 131 -12.84 -3.80 -0.37
CA GLN A 131 -14.13 -3.78 0.31
C GLN A 131 -14.08 -2.77 1.46
N PHE A 132 -15.16 -2.01 1.62
CA PHE A 132 -15.33 -1.09 2.74
C PHE A 132 -16.55 -1.55 3.56
N ILE A 133 -16.30 -2.09 4.75
CA ILE A 133 -17.31 -2.74 5.57
C ILE A 133 -17.13 -2.27 7.02
N LYS A 134 -18.20 -1.73 7.63
CA LYS A 134 -18.19 -1.27 9.04
C LYS A 134 -16.99 -0.35 9.33
N GLU A 135 -16.79 0.65 8.49
CA GLU A 135 -15.70 1.64 8.57
C GLU A 135 -14.28 1.05 8.43
N THR A 136 -14.13 -0.21 8.07
CA THR A 136 -12.85 -0.85 7.79
C THR A 136 -12.67 -1.06 6.28
N LEU A 137 -11.56 -0.59 5.74
CA LEU A 137 -11.14 -0.82 4.36
C LEU A 137 -10.29 -2.08 4.28
N PHE A 138 -10.79 -3.13 3.63
CA PHE A 138 -10.07 -4.37 3.35
C PHE A 138 -9.44 -4.28 1.96
N VAL A 139 -8.14 -4.54 1.88
CA VAL A 139 -7.33 -4.30 0.67
C VAL A 139 -6.45 -5.50 0.36
N ASN A 140 -6.66 -6.10 -0.81
CA ASN A 140 -5.68 -6.99 -1.43
C ASN A 140 -5.28 -6.38 -2.79
N PRO A 141 -4.01 -6.06 -3.02
CA PRO A 141 -3.57 -5.42 -4.26
C PRO A 141 -3.61 -6.36 -5.48
N GLY A 142 -3.79 -7.65 -5.28
CA GLY A 142 -3.53 -8.67 -6.30
C GLY A 142 -2.04 -9.01 -6.36
N GLU A 143 -1.58 -9.62 -7.43
CA GLU A 143 -0.20 -10.08 -7.61
C GLU A 143 0.63 -9.17 -8.52
N VAL A 144 1.84 -8.82 -8.08
CA VAL A 144 2.81 -8.13 -8.96
C VAL A 144 3.46 -9.12 -9.93
N CYS A 145 3.63 -10.38 -9.52
CA CYS A 145 4.37 -11.38 -10.30
C CYS A 145 3.70 -11.78 -11.62
N ALA A 146 2.39 -11.59 -11.78
CA ALA A 146 1.60 -12.05 -12.92
C ALA A 146 1.84 -13.55 -13.21
N ARG A 147 1.67 -14.38 -12.17
CA ARG A 147 1.87 -15.84 -12.22
C ARG A 147 0.55 -16.56 -12.49
N ASP A 148 -0.49 -16.23 -11.74
CA ASP A 148 -1.78 -16.92 -11.81
C ASP A 148 -2.66 -16.34 -12.92
N LYS A 149 -2.45 -15.07 -13.24
CA LYS A 149 -3.06 -14.39 -14.39
C LYS A 149 -2.00 -13.54 -15.11
N PRO A 150 -2.13 -13.29 -16.43
CA PRO A 150 -1.13 -12.51 -17.18
C PRO A 150 -1.20 -11.01 -16.86
N LEU A 151 -1.41 -10.66 -15.58
CA LEU A 151 -1.71 -9.31 -15.12
C LEU A 151 -0.92 -8.99 -13.85
N SER A 152 -0.04 -7.99 -13.89
CA SER A 152 0.58 -7.43 -12.70
C SER A 152 -0.32 -6.35 -12.11
N GLU A 153 -0.47 -6.35 -10.78
CA GLU A 153 -1.37 -5.45 -10.05
C GLU A 153 -0.66 -4.83 -8.84
N TRP A 154 -1.00 -3.58 -8.53
CA TRP A 154 -0.57 -2.87 -7.33
C TRP A 154 -1.51 -1.70 -7.05
N LEU A 155 -1.42 -1.10 -5.86
CA LEU A 155 -2.31 -0.04 -5.43
C LEU A 155 -1.55 1.17 -4.88
N LEU A 156 -2.13 2.35 -5.05
CA LEU A 156 -1.84 3.54 -4.28
C LEU A 156 -3.07 3.86 -3.42
N LEU A 157 -2.90 3.90 -2.11
CA LEU A 157 -3.89 4.35 -1.16
C LEU A 157 -3.52 5.77 -0.71
N GLU A 158 -4.35 6.74 -1.07
CA GLU A 158 -4.31 8.09 -0.53
C GLU A 158 -5.45 8.26 0.48
N PHE A 159 -5.16 8.80 1.65
CA PHE A 159 -6.17 8.94 2.70
C PHE A 159 -5.95 10.17 3.56
N ASP A 160 -7.05 10.60 4.15
CA ASP A 160 -7.13 11.62 5.19
C ASP A 160 -8.16 11.20 6.27
N GLU A 161 -8.54 12.12 7.16
CA GLU A 161 -9.54 11.85 8.19
C GLU A 161 -10.96 11.60 7.64
N ASN A 162 -11.24 11.98 6.38
CA ASN A 162 -12.58 11.99 5.80
C ASN A 162 -12.77 10.92 4.72
N SER A 163 -11.69 10.43 4.10
CA SER A 163 -11.82 9.57 2.92
C SER A 163 -10.61 8.68 2.66
N TYR A 164 -10.88 7.62 1.90
CA TYR A 164 -9.89 6.78 1.24
C TYR A 164 -10.05 6.91 -0.27
N HIS A 165 -8.96 7.21 -0.97
CA HIS A 165 -8.88 7.17 -2.42
C HIS A 165 -7.89 6.09 -2.82
N VAL A 166 -8.38 5.07 -3.53
CA VAL A 166 -7.56 3.93 -3.95
C VAL A 166 -7.41 3.96 -5.45
N THR A 167 -6.18 4.02 -5.94
CA THR A 167 -5.85 3.84 -7.35
C THR A 167 -5.32 2.43 -7.56
N ARG A 168 -6.05 1.59 -8.28
CA ARG A 168 -5.57 0.30 -8.77
C ARG A 168 -4.83 0.49 -10.08
N TYR A 169 -3.63 -0.06 -10.15
CA TYR A 169 -2.82 -0.16 -11.36
C TYR A 169 -2.86 -1.59 -11.88
N THR A 170 -3.03 -1.73 -13.17
CA THR A 170 -2.96 -3.02 -13.86
C THR A 170 -2.07 -2.94 -15.08
N ARG A 171 -1.28 -3.98 -15.30
CA ARG A 171 -0.40 -4.09 -16.46
C ARG A 171 -0.42 -5.51 -17.00
N VAL A 172 -0.94 -5.66 -18.21
CA VAL A 172 -0.91 -6.94 -18.92
C VAL A 172 0.54 -7.33 -19.22
N ASN A 173 0.87 -8.60 -19.09
CA ASN A 173 2.21 -9.13 -19.39
C ASN A 173 2.66 -8.71 -20.79
N LYS A 174 3.93 -8.28 -20.92
CA LYS A 174 4.56 -7.77 -22.15
C LYS A 174 3.98 -6.45 -22.67
N SER A 175 2.91 -5.89 -22.09
CA SER A 175 2.43 -4.56 -22.44
C SER A 175 3.29 -3.48 -21.76
N GLU A 176 3.48 -2.34 -22.39
CA GLU A 176 4.03 -1.14 -21.72
C GLU A 176 2.93 -0.28 -21.10
N ASN A 177 1.67 -0.49 -21.50
CA ASN A 177 0.54 0.28 -20.99
C ASN A 177 0.18 -0.15 -19.56
N ILE A 178 -0.03 0.84 -18.71
CA ILE A 178 -0.54 0.68 -17.34
C ILE A 178 -1.91 1.36 -17.31
N GLU A 179 -2.93 0.59 -16.93
CA GLU A 179 -4.27 1.11 -16.70
C GLU A 179 -4.43 1.49 -15.24
N LYS A 180 -5.18 2.57 -14.98
CA LYS A 180 -5.51 3.06 -13.64
C LYS A 180 -7.02 3.05 -13.45
N LYS A 181 -7.47 2.52 -12.31
CA LYS A 181 -8.88 2.57 -11.88
C LYS A 181 -8.97 3.14 -10.47
N ASN A 182 -9.80 4.16 -10.29
CA ASN A 182 -9.95 4.86 -9.01
C ASN A 182 -11.22 4.43 -8.28
N PHE A 183 -11.11 4.37 -6.94
CA PHE A 183 -12.19 4.11 -6.02
C PHE A 183 -12.12 5.12 -4.88
N THR A 184 -13.27 5.54 -4.36
CA THR A 184 -13.36 6.47 -3.23
C THR A 184 -14.35 5.94 -2.20
N PHE A 185 -13.95 6.02 -0.93
CA PHE A 185 -14.78 5.65 0.21
C PHE A 185 -14.77 6.81 1.20
N ILE A 186 -15.94 7.21 1.65
CA ILE A 186 -16.10 8.27 2.66
C ILE A 186 -16.11 7.63 4.03
N ARG A 187 -15.30 8.16 4.95
CA ARG A 187 -15.23 7.72 6.34
C ARG A 187 -16.30 8.46 7.14
N GLU A 188 -17.02 7.75 7.97
CA GLU A 188 -17.88 8.40 8.97
C GLU A 188 -16.97 8.96 10.08
N LYS A 189 -17.21 10.21 10.46
CA LYS A 189 -16.46 10.82 11.58
C LYS A 189 -16.80 10.06 12.86
N LYS A 190 -15.76 9.51 13.48
CA LYS A 190 -15.86 8.90 14.82
C LYS A 190 -15.97 9.96 15.90
#